data_e2a874e809bf894759ac03090d6ac5a0
#
_entry.id   e2a874e809bf894759ac03090d6ac5a0
#
_cell.length_a   1.000
_cell.length_b   1.000
_cell.length_c   1.000
_cell.angle_alpha   90.00
_cell.angle_beta   90.00
_cell.angle_gamma   90.00
#
_symmetry.space_group_name_H-M   'P 1'
#
loop_
_entity.id
_entity.type
_entity.pdbx_description
1 polymer ?
#
loop_
_entity_poly.entity_id
_entity_poly.type
_entity_poly.pdbx_seq_one_letter_code
_entity_poly.pdbx_strand_id
1 'polypeptide(L)'
;LLDKDLQVKTLGDYGDAVKLISVVPSLDTGVCDQQTRRFNEEIAKFQGAMAITVSVDLPFAQKRWCGNAGLEGAITLSDYLDVSFGKAYGVLIEELRLLARAVFVLDRDNTITYVQYLEEMTDHPNYEAALVALKLSL
;
A
#
# COMPACT_ATOMS: atom_id res chain seq x y z
N LEU A 1 0.80 10.29 -7.01
CA LEU A 1 -0.41 9.50 -6.74
C LEU A 1 -1.55 10.39 -6.25
N LEU A 2 -2.77 9.91 -6.38
CA LEU A 2 -3.95 10.61 -5.89
C LEU A 2 -4.55 9.89 -4.69
N ASP A 3 -4.94 10.66 -3.65
CA ASP A 3 -5.65 10.09 -2.53
C ASP A 3 -7.17 9.98 -2.84
N LYS A 4 -7.94 9.48 -1.89
CA LYS A 4 -9.39 9.26 -2.07
C LYS A 4 -10.20 10.55 -2.21
N ASP A 5 -9.59 11.71 -1.96
CA ASP A 5 -10.20 13.02 -2.17
C ASP A 5 -9.62 13.74 -3.40
N LEU A 6 -8.95 13.01 -4.29
CA LEU A 6 -8.35 13.49 -5.54
C LEU A 6 -7.21 14.50 -5.32
N GLN A 7 -6.57 14.48 -4.16
CA GLN A 7 -5.41 15.33 -3.87
C GLN A 7 -4.12 14.61 -4.24
N VAL A 8 -3.21 15.31 -4.88
CA VAL A 8 -1.88 14.76 -5.23
C VAL A 8 -1.07 14.55 -3.95
N LYS A 9 -0.53 13.34 -3.79
CA LYS A 9 0.29 12.97 -2.64
C LYS A 9 1.64 12.42 -3.06
N THR A 10 2.67 12.78 -2.28
CA THR A 10 4.03 12.26 -2.41
C THR A 10 4.49 11.69 -1.07
N LEU A 11 5.63 11.01 -1.04
CA LEU A 11 6.18 10.51 0.22
C LEU A 11 6.43 11.63 1.22
N GLY A 12 6.82 12.81 0.74
CA GLY A 12 7.07 13.96 1.61
C GLY A 12 5.83 14.43 2.39
N ASP A 13 4.63 14.17 1.86
CA ASP A 13 3.38 14.55 2.54
C ASP A 13 3.12 13.74 3.81
N TYR A 14 3.82 12.62 3.99
CA TYR A 14 3.63 11.74 5.15
C TYR A 14 4.77 11.85 6.18
N GLY A 15 5.65 12.82 5.99
CA GLY A 15 6.68 13.15 6.97
C GLY A 15 7.72 12.05 7.18
N ASP A 16 8.22 11.94 8.40
CA ASP A 16 9.28 11.02 8.78
C ASP A 16 8.78 9.73 9.45
N ALA A 17 7.50 9.40 9.30
CA ALA A 17 6.98 8.13 9.80
C ALA A 17 7.58 6.95 9.03
N VAL A 18 7.73 5.83 9.71
CA VAL A 18 8.07 4.56 9.06
C VAL A 18 6.84 4.12 8.28
N LYS A 19 7.02 3.73 7.01
CA LYS A 19 5.91 3.43 6.11
C LYS A 19 5.96 1.99 5.66
N LEU A 20 4.82 1.30 5.74
CA LEU A 20 4.63 0.04 5.03
C LEU A 20 3.73 0.33 3.84
N ILE A 21 4.27 0.13 2.64
CA ILE A 21 3.52 0.31 1.40
C ILE A 21 3.03 -1.06 0.95
N SER A 22 1.72 -1.23 0.97
CA SER A 22 1.03 -2.45 0.56
C SER A 22 0.48 -2.24 -0.84
N VAL A 23 1.03 -2.97 -1.81
CA VAL A 23 0.62 -2.86 -3.21
C VAL A 23 -0.29 -4.02 -3.57
N VAL A 24 -1.45 -3.70 -4.12
CA VAL A 24 -2.45 -4.70 -4.48
C VAL A 24 -2.95 -4.47 -5.91
N PRO A 25 -3.30 -5.56 -6.64
CA PRO A 25 -3.91 -5.41 -7.98
C PRO A 25 -5.24 -4.67 -7.93
N SER A 26 -6.10 -4.97 -6.97
CA SER A 26 -7.37 -4.27 -6.75
C SER A 26 -7.92 -4.59 -5.37
N LEU A 27 -8.52 -3.60 -4.73
CA LEU A 27 -9.21 -3.78 -3.45
C LEU A 27 -10.45 -4.68 -3.57
N ASP A 28 -10.95 -4.89 -4.78
CA ASP A 28 -12.13 -5.72 -5.04
C ASP A 28 -11.83 -7.23 -5.06
N THR A 29 -10.59 -7.66 -4.83
CA THR A 29 -10.26 -9.08 -4.75
C THR A 29 -10.10 -9.53 -3.29
N GLY A 30 -10.39 -10.82 -3.01
CA GLY A 30 -10.41 -11.33 -1.63
C GLY A 30 -9.09 -11.21 -0.90
N VAL A 31 -7.96 -11.59 -1.54
CA VAL A 31 -6.63 -11.50 -0.92
C VAL A 31 -6.23 -10.05 -0.69
N CYS A 32 -6.54 -9.16 -1.62
CA CYS A 32 -6.24 -7.74 -1.49
C CYS A 32 -7.00 -7.11 -0.31
N ASP A 33 -8.28 -7.47 -0.16
CA ASP A 33 -9.10 -7.04 0.97
C ASP A 33 -8.48 -7.48 2.29
N GLN A 34 -8.12 -8.76 2.40
CA GLN A 34 -7.52 -9.33 3.61
C GLN A 34 -6.16 -8.68 3.93
N GLN A 35 -5.31 -8.50 2.93
CA GLN A 35 -4.00 -7.88 3.08
C GLN A 35 -4.15 -6.45 3.61
N THR A 36 -5.03 -5.68 3.02
CA THR A 36 -5.25 -4.29 3.42
C THR A 36 -5.78 -4.19 4.84
N ARG A 37 -6.76 -5.00 5.19
CA ARG A 37 -7.32 -5.02 6.56
C ARG A 37 -6.26 -5.39 7.58
N ARG A 38 -5.51 -6.45 7.32
CA ARG A 38 -4.51 -6.96 8.28
C ARG A 38 -3.40 -5.94 8.53
N PHE A 39 -2.84 -5.35 7.49
CA PHE A 39 -1.78 -4.35 7.67
C PHE A 39 -2.29 -3.10 8.38
N ASN A 40 -3.48 -2.63 8.05
CA ASN A 40 -4.03 -1.46 8.74
C ASN A 40 -4.27 -1.74 10.23
N GLU A 41 -4.81 -2.91 10.57
CA GLU A 41 -5.06 -3.28 11.97
C GLU A 41 -3.76 -3.43 12.76
N GLU A 42 -2.77 -4.13 12.20
CA GLU A 42 -1.50 -4.39 12.90
C GLU A 42 -0.66 -3.13 13.04
N ILE A 43 -0.60 -2.29 12.02
CA ILE A 43 0.25 -1.09 12.03
C ILE A 43 -0.34 0.00 12.92
N ALA A 44 -1.65 0.04 13.09
CA ALA A 44 -2.29 0.97 14.02
C ALA A 44 -1.79 0.81 15.47
N LYS A 45 -1.20 -0.33 15.80
CA LYS A 45 -0.64 -0.61 17.14
C LYS A 45 0.72 0.05 17.37
N PHE A 46 1.36 0.59 16.33
CA PHE A 46 2.71 1.16 16.44
C PHE A 46 2.69 2.66 16.24
N GLN A 47 3.23 3.41 17.22
CA GLN A 47 3.43 4.86 17.07
C GLN A 47 4.55 5.13 16.06
N GLY A 48 4.38 6.16 15.25
CA GLY A 48 5.39 6.56 14.28
C GLY A 48 5.43 5.70 13.02
N ALA A 49 4.46 4.81 12.85
CA ALA A 49 4.32 3.97 11.66
C ALA A 49 2.98 4.22 10.97
N MET A 50 2.96 4.02 9.67
CA MET A 50 1.73 4.11 8.88
C MET A 50 1.71 3.05 7.79
N ALA A 51 0.50 2.63 7.41
CA ALA A 51 0.26 1.77 6.26
C ALA A 51 -0.30 2.61 5.11
N ILE A 52 0.28 2.44 3.93
CA ILE A 52 -0.19 3.08 2.70
C ILE A 52 -0.51 1.97 1.72
N THR A 53 -1.76 1.92 1.25
CA THR A 53 -2.19 0.95 0.25
C THR A 53 -2.22 1.60 -1.11
N VAL A 54 -1.60 0.97 -2.10
CA VAL A 54 -1.51 1.48 -3.47
C VAL A 54 -2.13 0.47 -4.44
N SER A 55 -3.00 0.96 -5.31
CA SER A 55 -3.58 0.19 -6.42
C SER A 55 -3.88 1.14 -7.57
N VAL A 56 -4.34 0.59 -8.70
CA VAL A 56 -4.86 1.41 -9.81
C VAL A 56 -6.37 1.55 -9.77
N ASP A 57 -7.02 1.09 -8.70
CA ASP A 57 -8.44 1.41 -8.48
C ASP A 57 -8.62 2.92 -8.50
N LEU A 58 -9.73 3.39 -9.04
CA LEU A 58 -10.03 4.82 -9.02
C LEU A 58 -10.17 5.31 -7.57
N PRO A 59 -9.80 6.57 -7.28
CA PRO A 59 -9.94 7.12 -5.93
C PRO A 59 -11.35 6.97 -5.35
N PHE A 60 -12.37 7.06 -6.19
CA PHE A 60 -13.77 6.86 -5.78
C PHE A 60 -14.02 5.44 -5.27
N ALA A 61 -13.46 4.44 -5.95
CA ALA A 61 -13.59 3.03 -5.56
C ALA A 61 -12.84 2.76 -4.27
N GLN A 62 -11.65 3.34 -4.11
CA GLN A 62 -10.87 3.21 -2.89
C GLN A 62 -11.61 3.82 -1.69
N LYS A 63 -12.22 5.00 -1.88
CA LYS A 63 -13.01 5.66 -0.84
C LYS A 63 -14.20 4.80 -0.42
N ARG A 64 -14.92 4.24 -1.38
CA ARG A 64 -16.06 3.36 -1.11
C ARG A 64 -15.63 2.11 -0.36
N TRP A 65 -14.52 1.50 -0.76
CA TRP A 65 -13.99 0.31 -0.08
C TRP A 65 -13.64 0.61 1.38
N CYS A 66 -12.94 1.72 1.64
CA CYS A 66 -12.58 2.13 3.00
C CYS A 66 -13.82 2.35 3.89
N GLY A 67 -14.86 2.99 3.35
CA GLY A 67 -16.11 3.20 4.08
C GLY A 67 -16.80 1.88 4.42
N ASN A 68 -16.92 0.98 3.45
CA ASN A 68 -17.56 -0.31 3.64
C ASN A 68 -16.78 -1.25 4.57
N ALA A 69 -15.47 -1.10 4.59
CA ALA A 69 -14.60 -1.91 5.44
C ALA A 69 -14.50 -1.39 6.88
N GLY A 70 -15.07 -0.22 7.17
CA GLY A 70 -14.89 0.42 8.48
C GLY A 70 -13.48 0.97 8.69
N LEU A 71 -12.74 1.24 7.62
CA LEU A 71 -11.36 1.75 7.64
C LEU A 71 -11.29 3.14 7.01
N GLU A 72 -12.19 4.04 7.41
CA GLU A 72 -12.29 5.38 6.82
C GLU A 72 -11.02 6.21 6.98
N GLY A 73 -10.23 5.94 8.02
CA GLY A 73 -8.94 6.59 8.24
C GLY A 73 -7.77 5.95 7.51
N ALA A 74 -7.99 4.86 6.78
CA ALA A 74 -6.92 4.19 6.03
C ALA A 74 -6.42 5.07 4.88
N ILE A 75 -5.10 5.02 4.65
CA ILE A 75 -4.47 5.76 3.55
C ILE A 75 -4.45 4.86 2.33
N THR A 76 -5.20 5.24 1.30
CA THR A 76 -5.19 4.58 -0.01
C THR A 76 -4.78 5.59 -1.07
N LEU A 77 -3.87 5.19 -1.94
CA LEU A 77 -3.38 6.03 -3.02
C LEU A 77 -3.60 5.31 -4.35
N SER A 78 -4.05 6.06 -5.35
CA SER A 78 -4.33 5.54 -6.67
C SER A 78 -3.24 5.91 -7.66
N ASP A 79 -2.73 4.92 -8.38
CA ASP A 79 -1.71 5.07 -9.41
C ASP A 79 -2.32 5.04 -10.82
N TYR A 80 -3.62 5.34 -10.96
CA TYR A 80 -4.33 5.12 -12.20
C TYR A 80 -3.96 6.08 -13.33
N LEU A 81 -3.55 7.32 -13.01
CA LEU A 81 -3.34 8.35 -14.04
C LEU A 81 -2.17 8.03 -14.97
N ASP A 82 -0.98 7.87 -14.43
CA ASP A 82 0.24 7.71 -15.22
C ASP A 82 1.08 6.50 -14.83
N VAL A 83 0.60 5.72 -13.86
CA VAL A 83 1.26 4.53 -13.30
C VAL A 83 2.73 4.78 -12.91
N SER A 84 3.02 6.00 -12.46
CA SER A 84 4.38 6.40 -12.08
C SER A 84 4.95 5.56 -10.95
N PHE A 85 4.13 5.23 -9.95
CA PHE A 85 4.53 4.35 -8.86
C PHE A 85 4.86 2.95 -9.39
N GLY A 86 3.98 2.39 -10.22
CA GLY A 86 4.18 1.06 -10.78
C GLY A 86 5.48 0.95 -11.55
N LYS A 87 5.83 1.97 -12.31
CA LYS A 87 7.08 2.03 -13.06
C LYS A 87 8.29 2.18 -12.13
N ALA A 88 8.20 3.10 -11.16
CA ALA A 88 9.31 3.41 -10.26
C ALA A 88 9.65 2.25 -9.32
N TYR A 89 8.64 1.54 -8.82
CA TYR A 89 8.82 0.44 -7.88
C TYR A 89 8.87 -0.94 -8.55
N GLY A 90 8.76 -0.99 -9.88
CA GLY A 90 8.89 -2.25 -10.63
C GLY A 90 7.73 -3.20 -10.44
N VAL A 91 6.52 -2.70 -10.20
CA VAL A 91 5.33 -3.52 -9.95
C VAL A 91 4.26 -3.39 -11.03
N LEU A 92 4.52 -2.64 -12.10
CA LEU A 92 3.54 -2.49 -13.18
C LEU A 92 3.46 -3.74 -14.04
N ILE A 93 2.27 -4.32 -14.14
CA ILE A 93 1.95 -5.38 -15.11
C ILE A 93 1.41 -4.67 -16.35
N GLU A 94 2.26 -4.46 -17.34
CA GLU A 94 1.96 -3.62 -18.50
C GLU A 94 0.75 -4.10 -19.28
N GLU A 95 0.66 -5.41 -19.51
CA GLU A 95 -0.39 -6.03 -20.32
C GLU A 95 -1.79 -5.79 -19.74
N LEU A 96 -1.89 -5.78 -18.43
CA LEU A 96 -3.16 -5.61 -17.73
C LEU A 96 -3.34 -4.20 -17.19
N ARG A 97 -2.27 -3.43 -17.16
CA ARG A 97 -2.20 -2.12 -16.50
C ARG A 97 -2.70 -2.17 -15.05
N LEU A 98 -2.26 -3.22 -14.36
CA LEU A 98 -2.49 -3.44 -12.93
C LEU A 98 -1.16 -3.44 -12.20
N LEU A 99 -1.19 -3.30 -10.89
CA LEU A 99 0.00 -3.44 -10.06
C LEU A 99 0.10 -4.87 -9.53
N ALA A 100 1.29 -5.44 -9.59
CA ALA A 100 1.57 -6.72 -8.97
C ALA A 100 1.51 -6.58 -7.45
N ARG A 101 1.15 -7.66 -6.75
CA ARG A 101 1.14 -7.66 -5.30
C ARG A 101 2.55 -7.57 -4.76
N ALA A 102 2.78 -6.63 -3.86
CA ALA A 102 4.10 -6.42 -3.27
C ALA A 102 3.96 -5.71 -1.93
N VAL A 103 5.03 -5.79 -1.12
CA VAL A 103 5.11 -5.07 0.16
C VAL A 103 6.48 -4.41 0.24
N PHE A 104 6.49 -3.14 0.61
CA PHE A 104 7.72 -2.37 0.85
C PHE A 104 7.65 -1.77 2.25
N VAL A 105 8.79 -1.76 2.95
CA VAL A 105 8.93 -1.00 4.19
C VAL A 105 9.98 0.07 3.96
N LEU A 106 9.64 1.31 4.30
CA LEU A 106 10.52 2.47 4.22
C LEU A 106 10.78 3.00 5.63
N ASP A 107 12.05 3.28 5.92
CA ASP A 107 12.42 3.89 7.20
C ASP A 107 12.04 5.39 7.24
N ARG A 108 12.46 6.07 8.29
CA ARG A 108 12.14 7.50 8.50
C ARG A 108 12.72 8.41 7.41
N ASP A 109 13.78 7.96 6.74
CA ASP A 109 14.41 8.70 5.64
C ASP A 109 13.87 8.29 4.28
N ASN A 110 12.80 7.50 4.25
CA ASN A 110 12.19 6.93 3.03
C ASN A 110 13.13 5.99 2.26
N THR A 111 14.07 5.38 2.97
CA THR A 111 14.93 4.33 2.40
C THR A 111 14.19 2.99 2.51
N ILE A 112 14.18 2.22 1.43
CA ILE A 112 13.56 0.89 1.42
C ILE A 112 14.42 -0.06 2.25
N THR A 113 13.84 -0.61 3.32
CA THR A 113 14.52 -1.55 4.22
C THR A 113 14.02 -2.98 4.07
N TYR A 114 12.89 -3.17 3.39
CA TYR A 114 12.31 -4.49 3.15
C TYR A 114 11.48 -4.45 1.87
N VAL A 115 11.56 -5.51 1.08
CA VAL A 115 10.72 -5.67 -0.11
C VAL A 115 10.36 -7.14 -0.31
N GLN A 116 9.11 -7.38 -0.66
CA GLN A 116 8.65 -8.69 -1.13
C GLN A 116 7.77 -8.48 -2.36
N TYR A 117 8.15 -9.14 -3.46
CA TYR A 117 7.32 -9.25 -4.66
C TYR A 117 6.66 -10.62 -4.66
N LEU A 118 5.36 -10.68 -4.91
CA LEU A 118 4.61 -11.93 -5.00
C LEU A 118 4.42 -12.29 -6.48
N GLU A 119 4.72 -13.55 -6.84
CA GLU A 119 4.61 -14.01 -8.22
C GLU A 119 3.16 -14.15 -8.68
N GLU A 120 2.28 -14.59 -7.77
CA GLU A 120 0.88 -14.84 -8.07
C GLU A 120 -0.03 -13.82 -7.39
N MET A 121 -1.07 -13.37 -8.10
CA MET A 121 -2.03 -12.41 -7.55
C MET A 121 -2.83 -12.97 -6.36
N THR A 122 -2.89 -14.29 -6.23
CA THR A 122 -3.61 -14.97 -5.15
C THR A 122 -2.75 -15.28 -3.94
N ASP A 123 -1.42 -15.05 -4.01
CA ASP A 123 -0.53 -15.30 -2.89
C ASP A 123 -0.67 -14.23 -1.82
N HIS A 124 -0.66 -14.65 -0.56
CA HIS A 124 -0.56 -13.72 0.56
C HIS A 124 0.90 -13.31 0.77
N PRO A 125 1.15 -12.02 1.14
CA PRO A 125 2.50 -11.63 1.54
C PRO A 125 2.88 -12.28 2.87
N ASN A 126 4.18 -12.26 3.19
CA ASN A 126 4.67 -12.67 4.50
C ASN A 126 4.42 -11.52 5.48
N TYR A 127 3.28 -11.54 6.14
CA TYR A 127 2.87 -10.47 7.07
C TYR A 127 3.85 -10.31 8.22
N GLU A 128 4.30 -11.41 8.80
CA GLU A 128 5.22 -11.37 9.95
C GLU A 128 6.56 -10.74 9.59
N ALA A 129 7.16 -11.13 8.46
CA ALA A 129 8.42 -10.58 8.01
C ALA A 129 8.33 -9.07 7.77
N ALA A 130 7.24 -8.62 7.15
CA ALA A 130 7.00 -7.20 6.90
C ALA A 130 6.87 -6.43 8.22
N LEU A 131 6.13 -6.96 9.18
CA LEU A 131 5.94 -6.31 10.48
C LEU A 131 7.22 -6.29 11.32
N VAL A 132 8.04 -7.34 11.25
CA VAL A 132 9.36 -7.34 11.89
C VAL A 132 10.25 -6.25 11.29
N ALA A 133 10.29 -6.14 9.96
CA ALA A 133 11.06 -5.09 9.28
C ALA A 133 10.57 -3.70 9.68
N LEU A 134 9.26 -3.50 9.81
CA LEU A 134 8.68 -2.24 10.26
C LEU A 134 9.17 -1.89 11.66
N LYS A 135 9.11 -2.83 12.60
CA LYS A 135 9.57 -2.62 13.98
C LYS A 135 11.04 -2.25 14.04
N LEU A 136 11.88 -2.90 13.23
CA LEU A 136 13.31 -2.63 13.19
C LEU A 136 13.64 -1.25 12.63
N SER A 137 12.73 -0.66 11.86
CA SER A 137 12.90 0.67 11.27
C SER A 137 12.38 1.80 12.18
N LEU A 138 11.66 1.47 13.24
CA LEU A 138 11.15 2.44 14.21
C LEU A 138 12.28 2.96 15.19
#